data_02a1894fcb176488750a784cae4ea930
#
_entry.id   02a1894fcb176488750a784cae4ea930
#
_cell.length_a   1.000
_cell.length_b   1.000
_cell.length_c   1.000
_cell.angle_alpha   90.00
_cell.angle_beta   90.00
_cell.angle_gamma   90.00
#
_symmetry.space_group_name_H-M   'P 1'
#
loop_
_entity.id
_entity.type
_entity.pdbx_description
1 polymer ?
#
loop_
_entity_poly.entity_id
_entity_poly.type
_entity_poly.pdbx_seq_one_letter_code
_entity_poly.pdbx_strand_id
1 'polypeptide(L)'
;MADSVYEFPDDEDEANFIANEVIATFYHELGHAFIDVLDLPVLGKEEDAADTLSVILMNDIWQEEAAAEILTSDATSYALLSAREGLYDDEQIFADEHSLDIQRYYTVVCLFYGANPEERAQLAEDLELPADRAERCPDDYAQASDSWYAMLEGTEPGDDTYGLA
;
A
#
# COMPACT_ATOMS: atom_id res chain seq x y z
N MET A 1 -29.57 -2.56 10.26
CA MET A 1 -28.30 -2.74 10.99
C MET A 1 -27.65 -1.37 11.02
N ALA A 2 -27.25 -0.89 12.18
CA ALA A 2 -26.68 0.44 12.31
C ALA A 2 -25.35 0.48 11.58
N ASP A 3 -25.14 1.54 10.79
CA ASP A 3 -23.82 1.91 10.30
C ASP A 3 -22.91 2.01 11.54
N SER A 4 -22.04 1.04 11.75
CA SER A 4 -20.97 1.19 12.72
C SER A 4 -19.99 2.16 12.09
N VAL A 5 -20.19 3.44 12.33
CA VAL A 5 -19.19 4.46 12.04
C VAL A 5 -17.98 4.09 12.90
N TYR A 6 -16.83 3.93 12.29
CA TYR A 6 -15.59 3.78 13.04
C TYR A 6 -15.41 5.06 13.86
N GLU A 7 -15.39 4.91 15.18
CA GLU A 7 -15.23 6.03 16.11
C GLU A 7 -13.78 6.04 16.58
N PHE A 8 -13.09 7.13 16.31
CA PHE A 8 -11.74 7.35 16.83
C PHE A 8 -11.83 7.62 18.35
N PRO A 9 -10.83 7.19 19.12
CA PRO A 9 -10.78 7.44 20.57
C PRO A 9 -10.82 8.92 20.91
N ASP A 10 -10.19 9.77 20.12
CA ASP A 10 -10.21 11.23 20.27
C ASP A 10 -9.91 11.97 18.94
N ASP A 11 -9.96 13.30 18.98
CA ASP A 11 -9.76 14.17 17.81
C ASP A 11 -8.30 14.12 17.30
N GLU A 12 -7.32 13.78 18.13
CA GLU A 12 -5.90 13.67 17.75
C GLU A 12 -5.68 12.38 16.95
N ASP A 13 -6.28 11.27 17.38
CA ASP A 13 -6.23 10.00 16.65
C ASP A 13 -6.89 10.11 15.29
N GLU A 14 -8.04 10.79 15.19
CA GLU A 14 -8.71 11.07 13.92
C GLU A 14 -7.84 11.92 12.99
N ALA A 15 -7.22 12.98 13.52
CA ALA A 15 -6.35 13.86 12.73
C ALA A 15 -5.09 13.14 12.24
N ASN A 16 -4.49 12.28 13.06
CA ASN A 16 -3.34 11.46 12.70
C ASN A 16 -3.71 10.45 11.60
N PHE A 17 -4.84 9.77 11.75
CA PHE A 17 -5.35 8.85 10.73
C PHE A 17 -5.53 9.57 9.38
N ILE A 18 -6.20 10.72 9.36
CA ILE A 18 -6.41 11.50 8.14
C ILE A 18 -5.07 11.93 7.51
N ALA A 19 -4.11 12.37 8.33
CA ALA A 19 -2.78 12.76 7.83
C ALA A 19 -2.03 11.56 7.22
N ASN A 20 -2.09 10.41 7.86
CA ASN A 20 -1.47 9.18 7.36
C ASN A 20 -2.11 8.71 6.04
N GLU A 21 -3.44 8.80 5.92
CA GLU A 21 -4.15 8.49 4.67
C GLU A 21 -3.75 9.41 3.52
N VAL A 22 -3.55 10.70 3.79
CA VAL A 22 -3.05 11.64 2.78
C VAL A 22 -1.64 11.27 2.33
N ILE A 23 -0.79 10.82 3.25
CA ILE A 23 0.57 10.38 2.93
C ILE A 23 0.52 9.07 2.11
N ALA A 24 -0.25 8.09 2.52
CA ALA A 24 -0.40 6.82 1.81
C ALA A 24 -0.94 7.03 0.39
N THR A 25 -2.01 7.81 0.25
CA THR A 25 -2.58 8.21 -1.05
C THR A 25 -1.53 8.92 -1.92
N PHE A 26 -0.74 9.83 -1.35
CA PHE A 26 0.32 10.49 -2.11
C PHE A 26 1.33 9.51 -2.71
N TYR A 27 1.77 8.50 -1.95
CA TYR A 27 2.70 7.50 -2.46
C TYR A 27 2.06 6.55 -3.48
N HIS A 28 0.78 6.25 -3.33
CA HIS A 28 0.01 5.52 -4.33
C HIS A 28 -0.04 6.29 -5.66
N GLU A 29 -0.45 7.55 -5.62
CA GLU A 29 -0.50 8.43 -6.80
C GLU A 29 0.90 8.66 -7.42
N LEU A 30 1.94 8.68 -6.58
CA LEU A 30 3.32 8.74 -7.07
C LEU A 30 3.69 7.48 -7.85
N GLY A 31 3.13 6.32 -7.50
CA GLY A 31 3.26 5.07 -8.25
C GLY A 31 2.74 5.21 -9.68
N HIS A 32 1.53 5.73 -9.85
CA HIS A 32 0.96 6.04 -11.17
C HIS A 32 1.82 7.05 -11.95
N ALA A 33 2.27 8.09 -11.27
CA ALA A 33 3.12 9.10 -11.89
C ALA A 33 4.45 8.51 -12.40
N PHE A 34 5.07 7.59 -11.69
CA PHE A 34 6.28 6.91 -12.16
C PHE A 34 5.98 6.00 -13.35
N ILE A 35 4.88 5.26 -13.33
CA ILE A 35 4.49 4.39 -14.43
C ILE A 35 4.28 5.22 -15.72
N ASP A 36 3.51 6.31 -15.64
CA ASP A 36 3.18 7.16 -16.79
C ASP A 36 4.39 7.96 -17.30
N VAL A 37 5.09 8.69 -16.41
CA VAL A 37 6.17 9.61 -16.80
C VAL A 37 7.42 8.88 -17.28
N LEU A 38 7.70 7.69 -16.72
CA LEU A 38 8.88 6.90 -17.05
C LEU A 38 8.58 5.78 -18.06
N ASP A 39 7.34 5.68 -18.55
CA ASP A 39 6.86 4.64 -19.49
C ASP A 39 7.20 3.22 -19.00
N LEU A 40 6.90 2.94 -17.71
CA LEU A 40 7.25 1.67 -17.08
C LEU A 40 6.26 0.56 -17.47
N PRO A 41 6.73 -0.66 -17.75
CA PRO A 41 5.86 -1.77 -18.10
C PRO A 41 5.14 -2.32 -16.88
N VAL A 42 3.81 -2.46 -16.96
CA VAL A 42 2.98 -3.09 -15.93
C VAL A 42 2.37 -4.38 -16.49
N LEU A 43 2.53 -5.50 -15.78
CA LEU A 43 2.06 -6.83 -16.21
C LEU A 43 0.70 -7.23 -15.61
N GLY A 44 0.07 -6.35 -14.86
CA GLY A 44 -1.21 -6.62 -14.20
C GLY A 44 -2.06 -5.36 -14.09
N LYS A 45 -2.81 -5.27 -13.01
CA LYS A 45 -3.52 -4.03 -12.67
C LYS A 45 -2.50 -2.98 -12.28
N GLU A 46 -2.61 -1.79 -12.84
CA GLU A 46 -1.74 -0.65 -12.49
C GLU A 46 -1.96 -0.22 -11.05
N GLU A 47 -3.18 -0.30 -10.56
CA GLU A 47 -3.56 -0.05 -9.18
C GLU A 47 -2.80 -0.94 -8.18
N ASP A 48 -2.70 -2.24 -8.45
CA ASP A 48 -1.94 -3.17 -7.60
C ASP A 48 -0.42 -2.87 -7.65
N ALA A 49 0.08 -2.38 -8.77
CA ALA A 49 1.47 -1.95 -8.89
C ALA A 49 1.74 -0.66 -8.10
N ALA A 50 0.83 0.32 -8.18
CA ALA A 50 0.90 1.56 -7.41
C ALA A 50 0.84 1.30 -5.89
N ASP A 51 -0.09 0.46 -5.44
CA ASP A 51 -0.16 0.02 -4.03
C ASP A 51 1.15 -0.62 -3.56
N THR A 52 1.71 -1.50 -4.39
CA THR A 52 2.96 -2.19 -4.07
C THR A 52 4.12 -1.21 -3.90
N LEU A 53 4.27 -0.25 -4.83
CA LEU A 53 5.32 0.77 -4.74
C LEU A 53 5.11 1.69 -3.53
N SER A 54 3.86 2.05 -3.23
CA SER A 54 3.56 2.90 -2.08
C SER A 54 4.09 2.30 -0.77
N VAL A 55 3.86 1.01 -0.55
CA VAL A 55 4.37 0.29 0.64
C VAL A 55 5.90 0.27 0.66
N ILE A 56 6.55 -0.01 -0.48
CA ILE A 56 8.02 -0.03 -0.58
C ILE A 56 8.60 1.34 -0.22
N LEU A 57 8.09 2.41 -0.82
CA LEU A 57 8.58 3.76 -0.59
C LEU A 57 8.34 4.23 0.85
N MET A 58 7.16 3.95 1.42
CA MET A 58 6.88 4.30 2.80
C MET A 58 7.79 3.54 3.77
N ASN A 59 8.05 2.25 3.52
CA ASN A 59 9.00 1.47 4.30
C ASN A 59 10.43 2.03 4.25
N ASP A 60 10.88 2.49 3.09
CA ASP A 60 12.28 2.87 2.89
C ASP A 60 12.57 4.33 3.25
N ILE A 61 11.57 5.21 3.18
CA ILE A 61 11.73 6.66 3.40
C ILE A 61 11.46 7.05 4.85
N TRP A 62 10.51 6.40 5.51
CA TRP A 62 10.09 6.75 6.85
C TRP A 62 10.82 5.93 7.92
N GLN A 63 10.97 6.51 9.12
CA GLN A 63 11.45 5.76 10.29
C GLN A 63 10.42 4.70 10.68
N GLU A 64 10.87 3.59 11.25
CA GLU A 64 10.06 2.39 11.54
C GLU A 64 8.71 2.72 12.22
N GLU A 65 8.74 3.53 13.28
CA GLU A 65 7.53 3.90 14.02
C GLU A 65 6.53 4.68 13.15
N ALA A 66 7.01 5.68 12.39
CA ALA A 66 6.17 6.46 11.49
C ALA A 66 5.66 5.64 10.29
N ALA A 67 6.49 4.77 9.72
CA ALA A 67 6.07 3.86 8.66
C ALA A 67 4.97 2.91 9.16
N ALA A 68 5.10 2.37 10.37
CA ALA A 68 4.10 1.51 10.98
C ALA A 68 2.77 2.24 11.20
N GLU A 69 2.79 3.48 11.67
CA GLU A 69 1.58 4.29 11.85
C GLU A 69 0.87 4.57 10.51
N ILE A 70 1.62 4.98 9.49
CA ILE A 70 1.06 5.29 8.16
C ILE A 70 0.46 4.02 7.54
N LEU A 71 1.21 2.92 7.51
CA LEU A 71 0.76 1.68 6.88
C LEU A 71 -0.36 0.98 7.66
N THR A 72 -0.43 1.16 8.97
CA THR A 72 -1.57 0.70 9.77
C THR A 72 -2.83 1.51 9.46
N SER A 73 -2.71 2.82 9.26
CA SER A 73 -3.82 3.67 8.86
C SER A 73 -4.33 3.28 7.47
N ASP A 74 -3.45 3.11 6.50
CA ASP A 74 -3.77 2.69 5.13
C ASP A 74 -4.47 1.31 5.11
N ALA A 75 -3.93 0.32 5.81
CA ALA A 75 -4.58 -0.98 5.97
C ALA A 75 -5.96 -0.85 6.64
N THR A 76 -6.10 -0.01 7.68
CA THR A 76 -7.38 0.23 8.35
C THR A 76 -8.40 0.84 7.40
N SER A 77 -7.99 1.76 6.53
CA SER A 77 -8.84 2.36 5.50
C SER A 77 -9.43 1.29 4.57
N TYR A 78 -8.60 0.39 4.04
CA TYR A 78 -9.08 -0.72 3.22
C TYR A 78 -10.01 -1.68 3.98
N ALA A 79 -9.74 -1.96 5.25
CA ALA A 79 -10.64 -2.78 6.07
C ALA A 79 -12.02 -2.12 6.23
N LEU A 80 -12.07 -0.81 6.44
CA LEU A 80 -13.31 -0.05 6.55
C LEU A 80 -14.07 0.02 5.23
N LEU A 81 -13.37 0.16 4.10
CA LEU A 81 -13.96 0.17 2.76
C LEU A 81 -14.50 -1.22 2.41
N SER A 82 -13.77 -2.29 2.68
CA SER A 82 -14.19 -3.67 2.43
C SER A 82 -15.46 -4.04 3.18
N ALA A 83 -15.64 -3.51 4.40
CA ALA A 83 -16.87 -3.71 5.16
C ALA A 83 -18.10 -3.07 4.48
N ARG A 84 -17.88 -2.04 3.66
CA ARG A 84 -18.93 -1.41 2.84
C ARG A 84 -19.17 -2.18 1.55
N GLU A 85 -18.15 -2.70 0.88
CA GLU A 85 -18.28 -3.53 -0.32
C GLU A 85 -19.22 -4.71 -0.08
N GLY A 86 -19.11 -5.39 1.07
CA GLY A 86 -20.00 -6.50 1.45
C GLY A 86 -21.47 -6.13 1.62
N LEU A 87 -21.83 -4.83 1.61
CA LEU A 87 -23.21 -4.33 1.65
C LEU A 87 -23.82 -4.13 0.25
N TYR A 88 -23.00 -4.11 -0.79
CA TYR A 88 -23.43 -3.93 -2.18
C TYR A 88 -23.48 -5.30 -2.88
N ASP A 89 -24.66 -5.74 -3.25
CA ASP A 89 -24.89 -6.92 -4.12
C ASP A 89 -24.66 -6.50 -5.58
N ASP A 90 -23.49 -5.92 -5.84
CA ASP A 90 -23.14 -5.35 -7.15
C ASP A 90 -21.91 -6.08 -7.72
N GLU A 91 -22.15 -6.85 -8.78
CA GLU A 91 -21.08 -7.54 -9.51
C GLU A 91 -20.04 -6.58 -10.14
N GLN A 92 -20.33 -5.27 -10.17
CA GLN A 92 -19.43 -4.27 -10.74
C GLN A 92 -18.11 -4.15 -9.97
N ILE A 93 -18.11 -4.43 -8.66
CA ILE A 93 -16.88 -4.44 -7.84
C ILE A 93 -15.82 -5.42 -8.35
N PHE A 94 -16.24 -6.50 -9.02
CA PHE A 94 -15.31 -7.48 -9.61
C PHE A 94 -14.77 -7.07 -10.98
N ALA A 95 -15.36 -6.05 -11.61
CA ALA A 95 -14.94 -5.50 -12.89
C ALA A 95 -14.15 -4.19 -12.73
N ASP A 96 -13.93 -3.74 -11.51
CA ASP A 96 -13.21 -2.53 -11.18
C ASP A 96 -11.71 -2.65 -11.52
N GLU A 97 -11.08 -1.53 -11.79
CA GLU A 97 -9.64 -1.45 -12.02
C GLU A 97 -8.84 -1.72 -10.73
N HIS A 98 -9.43 -1.41 -9.57
CA HIS A 98 -8.85 -1.77 -8.28
C HIS A 98 -9.11 -3.24 -7.94
N SER A 99 -8.23 -3.82 -7.17
CA SER A 99 -8.49 -5.07 -6.46
C SER A 99 -9.47 -4.81 -5.32
N LEU A 100 -10.16 -5.86 -4.83
CA LEU A 100 -11.08 -5.69 -3.70
C LEU A 100 -10.34 -5.09 -2.50
N ASP A 101 -10.98 -4.19 -1.75
CA ASP A 101 -10.35 -3.54 -0.61
C ASP A 101 -9.79 -4.54 0.40
N ILE A 102 -10.44 -5.68 0.61
CA ILE A 102 -9.91 -6.74 1.46
C ILE A 102 -8.63 -7.38 0.88
N GLN A 103 -8.47 -7.42 -0.43
CA GLN A 103 -7.24 -7.91 -1.06
C GLN A 103 -6.13 -6.88 -0.93
N ARG A 104 -6.44 -5.59 -1.12
CA ARG A 104 -5.52 -4.48 -0.90
C ARG A 104 -5.03 -4.44 0.56
N TYR A 105 -5.95 -4.59 1.52
CA TYR A 105 -5.61 -4.76 2.94
C TYR A 105 -4.52 -5.79 3.17
N TYR A 106 -4.77 -7.04 2.74
CA TYR A 106 -3.80 -8.11 2.96
C TYR A 106 -2.51 -7.94 2.15
N THR A 107 -2.54 -7.23 1.04
CA THR A 107 -1.34 -6.89 0.27
C THR A 107 -0.46 -5.92 1.05
N VAL A 108 -1.03 -4.82 1.54
CA VAL A 108 -0.32 -3.81 2.35
C VAL A 108 0.28 -4.45 3.60
N VAL A 109 -0.52 -5.15 4.39
CA VAL A 109 -0.06 -5.81 5.64
C VAL A 109 1.05 -6.81 5.37
N CYS A 110 0.90 -7.63 4.32
CA CYS A 110 1.90 -8.64 3.97
C CYS A 110 3.21 -8.05 3.49
N LEU A 111 3.18 -7.07 2.60
CA LEU A 111 4.40 -6.43 2.11
C LEU A 111 5.13 -5.69 3.23
N PHE A 112 4.39 -4.98 4.08
CA PHE A 112 5.00 -4.28 5.20
C PHE A 112 5.61 -5.23 6.22
N TYR A 113 4.89 -6.28 6.62
CA TYR A 113 5.44 -7.33 7.47
C TYR A 113 6.65 -8.00 6.81
N GLY A 114 6.56 -8.32 5.52
CA GLY A 114 7.61 -9.00 4.77
C GLY A 114 8.93 -8.25 4.70
N ALA A 115 8.90 -6.92 4.75
CA ALA A 115 10.09 -6.08 4.77
C ALA A 115 10.92 -6.24 6.05
N ASN A 116 10.30 -6.50 7.19
CA ASN A 116 10.99 -6.69 8.48
C ASN A 116 10.21 -7.62 9.43
N PRO A 117 10.17 -8.93 9.16
CA PRO A 117 9.32 -9.87 9.90
C PRO A 117 9.64 -9.98 11.39
N GLU A 118 10.93 -9.77 11.77
CA GLU A 118 11.35 -9.92 13.17
C GLU A 118 10.79 -8.80 14.05
N GLU A 119 10.79 -7.57 13.57
CA GLU A 119 10.32 -6.41 14.32
C GLU A 119 8.78 -6.23 14.22
N ARG A 120 8.17 -6.73 13.12
CA ARG A 120 6.76 -6.51 12.82
C ARG A 120 5.86 -7.71 13.12
N ALA A 121 6.38 -8.73 13.82
CA ALA A 121 5.61 -9.93 14.13
C ALA A 121 4.33 -9.63 14.92
N GLN A 122 4.42 -8.76 15.93
CA GLN A 122 3.26 -8.37 16.72
C GLN A 122 2.24 -7.56 15.91
N LEU A 123 2.71 -6.65 15.06
CA LEU A 123 1.85 -5.87 14.18
C LEU A 123 1.07 -6.77 13.22
N ALA A 124 1.73 -7.79 12.65
CA ALA A 124 1.07 -8.74 11.77
C ALA A 124 -0.02 -9.56 12.48
N GLU A 125 0.20 -9.93 13.75
CA GLU A 125 -0.81 -10.58 14.58
C GLU A 125 -1.98 -9.64 14.89
N ASP A 126 -1.70 -8.40 15.26
CA ASP A 126 -2.71 -7.39 15.58
C ASP A 126 -3.58 -7.03 14.36
N LEU A 127 -3.00 -7.07 13.17
CA LEU A 127 -3.67 -6.88 11.88
C LEU A 127 -4.20 -8.19 11.26
N GLU A 128 -4.29 -9.25 12.04
CA GLU A 128 -4.90 -10.54 11.67
C GLU A 128 -4.34 -11.14 10.35
N LEU A 129 -3.02 -10.96 10.08
CA LEU A 129 -2.38 -11.60 8.94
C LEU A 129 -2.33 -13.13 9.13
N PRO A 130 -2.97 -13.93 8.23
CA PRO A 130 -2.96 -15.37 8.38
C PRO A 130 -1.53 -15.96 8.35
N ALA A 131 -1.23 -16.90 9.25
CA ALA A 131 0.12 -17.43 9.43
C ALA A 131 0.71 -18.07 8.16
N ASP A 132 -0.11 -18.79 7.39
CA ASP A 132 0.28 -19.37 6.10
C ASP A 132 0.56 -18.31 5.02
N ARG A 133 -0.07 -17.15 5.13
CA ARG A 133 0.22 -15.98 4.27
C ARG A 133 1.51 -15.31 4.73
N ALA A 134 1.69 -15.12 6.04
CA ALA A 134 2.86 -14.48 6.64
C ALA A 134 4.18 -15.19 6.25
N GLU A 135 4.18 -16.51 6.15
CA GLU A 135 5.35 -17.30 5.72
C GLU A 135 5.90 -16.88 4.34
N ARG A 136 5.06 -16.35 3.46
CA ARG A 136 5.42 -15.98 2.09
C ARG A 136 5.74 -14.50 1.93
N CYS A 137 5.31 -13.68 2.86
CA CYS A 137 5.43 -12.22 2.73
C CYS A 137 6.87 -11.70 2.57
N PRO A 138 7.90 -12.28 3.21
CA PRO A 138 9.28 -11.86 2.97
C PRO A 138 9.73 -12.06 1.51
N ASP A 139 9.35 -13.19 0.90
CA ASP A 139 9.68 -13.47 -0.49
C ASP A 139 8.89 -12.56 -1.44
N ASP A 140 7.61 -12.31 -1.12
CA ASP A 140 6.75 -11.42 -1.91
C ASP A 140 7.28 -9.97 -1.86
N TYR A 141 7.68 -9.48 -0.67
CA TYR A 141 8.29 -8.15 -0.54
C TYR A 141 9.61 -8.05 -1.31
N ALA A 142 10.50 -9.02 -1.14
CA ALA A 142 11.79 -9.02 -1.83
C ALA A 142 11.60 -8.99 -3.36
N GLN A 143 10.70 -9.83 -3.88
CA GLN A 143 10.40 -9.86 -5.32
C GLN A 143 9.81 -8.52 -5.81
N ALA A 144 8.90 -7.94 -5.08
CA ALA A 144 8.26 -6.67 -5.43
C ALA A 144 9.27 -5.52 -5.42
N SER A 145 10.05 -5.41 -4.34
CA SER A 145 11.08 -4.39 -4.15
C SER A 145 12.17 -4.48 -5.23
N ASP A 146 12.73 -5.68 -5.45
CA ASP A 146 13.74 -5.91 -6.48
C ASP A 146 13.21 -5.54 -7.88
N SER A 147 11.95 -5.87 -8.17
CA SER A 147 11.33 -5.57 -9.47
C SER A 147 11.15 -4.06 -9.68
N TRP A 148 10.64 -3.35 -8.68
CA TRP A 148 10.47 -1.91 -8.75
C TRP A 148 11.79 -1.18 -8.87
N TYR A 149 12.78 -1.51 -8.05
CA TYR A 149 14.11 -0.88 -8.15
C TYR A 149 14.80 -1.17 -9.46
N ALA A 150 14.71 -2.38 -10.00
CA ALA A 150 15.26 -2.71 -11.31
C ALA A 150 14.61 -1.89 -12.44
N MET A 151 13.31 -1.62 -12.37
CA MET A 151 12.64 -0.75 -13.34
C MET A 151 13.09 0.71 -13.19
N LEU A 152 13.19 1.21 -11.98
CA LEU A 152 13.57 2.60 -11.71
C LEU A 152 15.04 2.88 -12.05
N GLU A 153 15.96 1.97 -11.76
CA GLU A 153 17.38 2.09 -12.15
C GLU A 153 17.55 2.24 -13.67
N GLY A 154 16.68 1.60 -14.46
CA GLY A 154 16.71 1.70 -15.93
C GLY A 154 16.28 3.07 -16.46
N THR A 155 15.70 3.92 -15.61
CA THR A 155 15.11 5.22 -15.99
C THR A 155 15.89 6.43 -15.47
N GLU A 156 17.08 6.23 -14.86
CA GLU A 156 17.91 7.37 -14.44
C GLU A 156 18.13 8.31 -15.62
N PRO A 157 17.86 9.62 -15.48
CA PRO A 157 18.09 10.58 -16.54
C PRO A 157 19.57 10.57 -16.88
N GLY A 158 19.88 10.13 -18.10
CA GLY A 158 21.22 10.35 -18.64
C GLY A 158 21.56 11.84 -18.54
N ASP A 159 22.82 12.16 -18.37
CA ASP A 159 23.39 13.51 -18.16
C ASP A 159 22.88 14.59 -19.16
N ASP A 160 22.13 14.19 -20.20
CA ASP A 160 21.71 15.02 -21.32
C ASP A 160 20.22 15.34 -21.40
N THR A 161 19.36 14.90 -20.45
CA THR A 161 17.90 14.95 -20.64
C THR A 161 17.20 16.22 -20.12
N TYR A 162 17.85 17.07 -19.38
CA TYR A 162 17.31 18.39 -19.03
C TYR A 162 18.00 19.52 -19.80
N GLY A 163 17.86 19.50 -21.12
CA GLY A 163 18.10 20.66 -21.94
C GLY A 163 17.03 21.74 -21.69
N LEU A 164 17.14 22.47 -20.58
CA LEU A 164 16.46 23.75 -20.44
C LEU A 164 17.25 24.74 -21.31
N ALA A 165 16.80 24.90 -22.56
CA ALA A 165 17.19 26.01 -23.43
C ALA A 165 16.32 27.23 -23.11
#